data_7ff0c10d4c831fa361ed107e06000a27
#
_entry.id   7ff0c10d4c831fa361ed107e06000a27
#
_cell.length_a   1.000
_cell.length_b   1.000
_cell.length_c   1.000
_cell.angle_alpha   90.00
_cell.angle_beta   90.00
_cell.angle_gamma   90.00
#
_symmetry.space_group_name_H-M   'P 1'
#
loop_
_entity.id
_entity.type
_entity.pdbx_description
1 polymer ?
#
loop_
_entity_poly.entity_id
_entity_poly.type
_entity_poly.pdbx_seq_one_letter_code
_entity_poly.pdbx_strand_id
1 'polypeptide(L)'
;WNSRYSPHWNSVVMGPHMDIMDSISRAVTCQGMHFGFYYSLLEWSHPLYDKKPIGRWVDEHMLPQLQELVVKYKPDVIYADGEWDYDSETLKSRKFLSWLYDESPVRNSVVVNDRWGYETRSKHGDYYTTEYNLVHQKEGIGDKASHPWEESRGIGTSYGYNRFERA
;
A
#
# COMPACT_ATOMS: atom_id res chain seq x y z
N TRP A 1 3.69 -7.42 -11.05
CA TRP A 1 2.60 -7.84 -11.93
C TRP A 1 2.77 -7.29 -13.34
N ASN A 2 1.95 -7.75 -14.27
CA ASN A 2 1.93 -7.22 -15.64
C ASN A 2 1.19 -5.88 -15.69
N SER A 3 1.85 -4.82 -15.26
CA SER A 3 1.30 -3.47 -15.27
C SER A 3 1.48 -2.80 -16.63
N ARG A 4 0.41 -2.22 -17.16
CA ARG A 4 0.47 -1.37 -18.37
C ARG A 4 1.16 -0.03 -18.12
N TYR A 5 1.25 0.39 -16.85
CA TYR A 5 1.89 1.63 -16.42
C TYR A 5 3.39 1.47 -16.15
N SER A 6 3.87 0.22 -16.06
CA SER A 6 5.30 -0.13 -15.98
C SER A 6 5.66 -1.24 -16.97
N PRO A 7 5.50 -1.00 -18.29
CA PRO A 7 5.61 -2.07 -19.29
C PRO A 7 7.03 -2.64 -19.42
N HIS A 8 8.05 -1.89 -19.03
CA HIS A 8 9.47 -2.30 -19.12
C HIS A 8 10.07 -2.72 -17.79
N TRP A 9 9.32 -2.54 -16.68
CA TRP A 9 9.79 -2.82 -15.32
C TRP A 9 8.70 -3.50 -14.50
N ASN A 10 8.52 -4.78 -14.74
CA ASN A 10 7.57 -5.62 -14.01
C ASN A 10 8.02 -7.08 -14.00
N SER A 11 7.43 -7.92 -13.15
CA SER A 11 7.84 -9.31 -12.95
C SER A 11 7.60 -10.24 -14.16
N VAL A 12 6.85 -9.76 -15.16
CA VAL A 12 6.61 -10.54 -16.40
C VAL A 12 7.73 -10.35 -17.40
N VAL A 13 8.22 -9.12 -17.53
CA VAL A 13 9.31 -8.80 -18.48
C VAL A 13 10.70 -8.94 -17.85
N MET A 14 10.78 -8.83 -16.53
CA MET A 14 12.02 -8.92 -15.77
C MET A 14 11.94 -10.00 -14.69
N GLY A 15 13.07 -10.60 -14.35
CA GLY A 15 13.16 -11.58 -13.25
C GLY A 15 12.44 -12.90 -13.57
N PRO A 16 11.40 -13.30 -12.84
CA PRO A 16 10.79 -14.63 -12.95
C PRO A 16 9.94 -14.84 -14.19
N HIS A 17 9.71 -13.82 -15.01
CA HIS A 17 8.86 -13.86 -16.21
C HIS A 17 7.45 -14.37 -15.97
N MET A 18 6.88 -14.04 -14.84
CA MET A 18 5.51 -14.41 -14.46
C MET A 18 4.81 -13.30 -13.70
N ASP A 19 3.48 -13.29 -13.74
CA ASP A 19 2.66 -12.41 -12.92
C ASP A 19 2.58 -12.96 -11.49
N ILE A 20 3.49 -12.48 -10.64
CA ILE A 20 3.58 -12.93 -9.24
C ILE A 20 2.30 -12.57 -8.48
N MET A 21 1.73 -11.38 -8.73
CA MET A 21 0.51 -10.94 -8.05
C MET A 21 -0.68 -11.84 -8.39
N ASP A 22 -0.84 -12.23 -9.66
CA ASP A 22 -1.87 -13.18 -10.07
C ASP A 22 -1.69 -14.54 -9.38
N SER A 23 -0.47 -15.04 -9.35
CA SER A 23 -0.15 -16.33 -8.74
C SER A 23 -0.44 -16.35 -7.25
N ILE A 24 -0.03 -15.30 -6.52
CA ILE A 24 -0.24 -15.18 -5.07
C ILE A 24 -1.71 -14.96 -4.75
N SER A 25 -2.38 -14.03 -5.44
CA SER A 25 -3.79 -13.74 -5.16
C SER A 25 -4.66 -14.99 -5.33
N ARG A 26 -4.42 -15.78 -6.39
CA ARG A 26 -5.12 -17.06 -6.58
C ARG A 26 -4.80 -18.07 -5.50
N ALA A 27 -3.53 -18.22 -5.13
CA ALA A 27 -3.13 -19.18 -4.10
C ALA A 27 -3.77 -18.85 -2.76
N VAL A 28 -3.79 -17.57 -2.37
CA VAL A 28 -4.41 -17.09 -1.13
C VAL A 28 -5.92 -17.35 -1.13
N THR A 29 -6.61 -16.92 -2.18
CA THR A 29 -8.07 -17.05 -2.27
C THR A 29 -8.53 -18.51 -2.40
N CYS A 30 -7.77 -19.36 -3.09
CA CYS A 30 -8.05 -20.81 -3.16
C CYS A 30 -7.96 -21.51 -1.80
N GLN A 31 -7.23 -20.94 -0.83
CA GLN A 31 -7.19 -21.44 0.55
C GLN A 31 -8.27 -20.82 1.45
N GLY A 32 -9.21 -20.05 0.89
CA GLY A 32 -10.25 -19.37 1.67
C GLY A 32 -9.74 -18.20 2.51
N MET A 33 -8.55 -17.68 2.21
CA MET A 33 -7.99 -16.51 2.89
C MET A 33 -8.30 -15.23 2.14
N HIS A 34 -8.30 -14.11 2.87
CA HIS A 34 -8.39 -12.77 2.29
C HIS A 34 -7.07 -12.35 1.68
N PHE A 35 -7.14 -11.73 0.50
CA PHE A 35 -5.96 -11.24 -0.20
C PHE A 35 -5.79 -9.75 -0.02
N GLY A 36 -4.58 -9.32 0.32
CA GLY A 36 -4.19 -7.92 0.37
C GLY A 36 -2.88 -7.65 -0.36
N PHE A 37 -2.61 -6.39 -0.67
CA PHE A 37 -1.33 -5.99 -1.23
C PHE A 37 -0.77 -4.73 -0.57
N TYR A 38 0.54 -4.61 -0.59
CA TYR A 38 1.29 -3.41 -0.28
C TYR A 38 1.50 -2.59 -1.55
N TYR A 39 1.34 -1.27 -1.45
CA TYR A 39 1.66 -0.34 -2.52
C TYR A 39 2.47 0.84 -1.99
N SER A 40 3.68 1.02 -2.54
CA SER A 40 4.48 2.21 -2.25
C SER A 40 3.96 3.42 -3.02
N LEU A 41 3.68 4.51 -2.33
CA LEU A 41 3.37 5.80 -2.92
C LEU A 41 4.62 6.51 -3.47
N LEU A 42 5.80 5.90 -3.27
CA LEU A 42 7.11 6.37 -3.75
C LEU A 42 7.59 5.47 -4.90
N GLU A 43 8.13 6.08 -5.94
CA GLU A 43 8.74 5.38 -7.09
C GLU A 43 10.01 6.10 -7.51
N TRP A 44 11.06 5.96 -6.75
CA TRP A 44 12.32 6.69 -6.92
C TRP A 44 12.98 6.51 -8.30
N SER A 45 12.76 5.38 -8.94
CA SER A 45 13.32 5.07 -10.25
C SER A 45 12.46 5.56 -11.43
N HIS A 46 11.25 6.07 -11.15
CA HIS A 46 10.33 6.46 -12.22
C HIS A 46 10.65 7.88 -12.74
N PRO A 47 10.78 8.07 -14.06
CA PRO A 47 11.18 9.37 -14.65
C PRO A 47 10.25 10.54 -14.32
N LEU A 48 8.99 10.28 -13.99
CA LEU A 48 8.03 11.31 -13.61
C LEU A 48 8.09 11.62 -12.11
N TYR A 49 8.58 10.71 -11.27
CA TYR A 49 8.66 10.92 -9.83
C TYR A 49 9.67 12.00 -9.45
N ASP A 50 10.83 12.03 -10.12
CA ASP A 50 11.87 13.05 -9.90
C ASP A 50 11.48 14.46 -10.36
N LYS A 51 10.43 14.58 -11.18
CA LYS A 51 9.99 15.86 -11.74
C LYS A 51 8.97 16.51 -10.83
N LYS A 52 9.40 17.53 -10.11
CA LYS A 52 8.48 18.34 -9.30
C LYS A 52 7.80 19.43 -10.14
N PRO A 53 6.49 19.69 -9.93
CA PRO A 53 5.60 19.01 -8.99
C PRO A 53 5.24 17.59 -9.46
N ILE A 54 5.02 16.67 -8.50
CA ILE A 54 4.76 15.24 -8.76
C ILE A 54 3.37 14.95 -9.37
N GLY A 55 2.57 15.98 -9.61
CA GLY A 55 1.18 15.81 -10.08
C GLY A 55 1.05 14.95 -11.33
N ARG A 56 2.01 15.03 -12.26
CA ARG A 56 2.02 14.17 -13.45
C ARG A 56 2.23 12.70 -13.09
N TRP A 57 3.17 12.41 -12.18
CA TRP A 57 3.38 11.04 -11.71
C TRP A 57 2.13 10.49 -11.01
N VAL A 58 1.49 11.30 -10.18
CA VAL A 58 0.24 10.94 -9.51
C VAL A 58 -0.86 10.61 -10.53
N ASP A 59 -1.09 11.49 -11.51
CA ASP A 59 -2.20 11.33 -12.46
C ASP A 59 -1.94 10.30 -13.55
N GLU A 60 -0.71 10.22 -14.05
CA GLU A 60 -0.37 9.42 -15.22
C GLU A 60 0.14 8.02 -14.85
N HIS A 61 0.59 7.82 -13.59
CA HIS A 61 1.17 6.55 -13.15
C HIS A 61 0.53 6.00 -11.87
N MET A 62 0.66 6.69 -10.73
CA MET A 62 0.28 6.16 -9.42
C MET A 62 -1.21 5.78 -9.33
N LEU A 63 -2.11 6.73 -9.57
CA LEU A 63 -3.54 6.49 -9.46
C LEU A 63 -4.05 5.43 -10.44
N PRO A 64 -3.72 5.49 -11.74
CA PRO A 64 -4.18 4.47 -12.67
C PRO A 64 -3.56 3.09 -12.41
N GLN A 65 -2.34 3.02 -11.88
CA GLN A 65 -1.70 1.76 -11.51
C GLN A 65 -2.35 1.13 -10.26
N LEU A 66 -2.72 1.94 -9.26
CA LEU A 66 -3.52 1.50 -8.11
C LEU A 66 -4.89 0.96 -8.54
N GLN A 67 -5.58 1.68 -9.43
CA GLN A 67 -6.85 1.23 -9.98
C GLN A 67 -6.70 -0.09 -10.76
N GLU A 68 -5.63 -0.23 -11.54
CA GLU A 68 -5.31 -1.47 -12.26
C GLU A 68 -5.17 -2.66 -11.29
N LEU A 69 -4.44 -2.49 -10.16
CA LEU A 69 -4.29 -3.52 -9.13
C LEU A 69 -5.64 -3.92 -8.54
N VAL A 70 -6.45 -2.95 -8.16
CA VAL A 70 -7.77 -3.20 -7.56
C VAL A 70 -8.69 -3.95 -8.51
N VAL A 71 -8.78 -3.50 -9.76
CA VAL A 71 -9.66 -4.13 -10.76
C VAL A 71 -9.20 -5.54 -11.10
N LYS A 72 -7.89 -5.74 -11.21
CA LYS A 72 -7.30 -7.01 -11.67
C LYS A 72 -7.30 -8.08 -10.59
N TYR A 73 -6.93 -7.74 -9.35
CA TYR A 73 -6.70 -8.73 -8.29
C TYR A 73 -7.75 -8.71 -7.17
N LYS A 74 -8.64 -7.72 -7.16
CA LYS A 74 -9.79 -7.63 -6.23
C LYS A 74 -9.37 -7.85 -4.76
N PRO A 75 -8.51 -7.00 -4.22
CA PRO A 75 -8.01 -7.15 -2.85
C PRO A 75 -9.09 -6.90 -1.81
N ASP A 76 -8.97 -7.55 -0.66
CA ASP A 76 -9.72 -7.24 0.55
C ASP A 76 -9.01 -6.18 1.40
N VAL A 77 -7.66 -6.08 1.27
CA VAL A 77 -6.85 -5.14 2.04
C VAL A 77 -5.87 -4.41 1.11
N ILE A 78 -5.78 -3.09 1.25
CA ILE A 78 -4.76 -2.26 0.61
C ILE A 78 -3.91 -1.59 1.69
N TYR A 79 -2.62 -1.91 1.71
CA TYR A 79 -1.63 -1.27 2.55
C TYR A 79 -0.84 -0.26 1.71
N ALA A 80 -1.16 1.03 1.83
CA ALA A 80 -0.37 2.11 1.25
C ALA A 80 0.82 2.43 2.16
N ASP A 81 1.93 2.92 1.58
CA ASP A 81 3.12 3.33 2.32
C ASP A 81 3.91 4.39 1.55
N GLY A 82 4.75 5.15 2.25
CA GLY A 82 5.53 6.22 1.62
C GLY A 82 4.81 7.58 1.61
N GLU A 83 3.91 7.81 2.55
CA GLU A 83 3.07 9.00 2.65
C GLU A 83 3.80 10.23 3.19
N TRP A 84 4.99 10.09 3.76
CA TRP A 84 5.65 11.12 4.57
C TRP A 84 6.15 12.36 3.81
N ASP A 85 6.33 12.28 2.50
CA ASP A 85 6.83 13.41 1.69
C ASP A 85 5.72 14.36 1.22
N TYR A 86 4.47 13.90 1.18
CA TYR A 86 3.35 14.64 0.57
C TYR A 86 2.07 14.49 1.37
N ASP A 87 1.23 15.54 1.30
CA ASP A 87 -0.13 15.49 1.83
C ASP A 87 -1.09 14.71 0.93
N SER A 88 -2.24 14.37 1.49
CA SER A 88 -3.27 13.62 0.78
C SER A 88 -3.88 14.38 -0.40
N GLU A 89 -3.82 15.70 -0.39
CA GLU A 89 -4.29 16.54 -1.51
C GLU A 89 -3.34 16.43 -2.70
N THR A 90 -2.03 16.57 -2.47
CA THR A 90 -0.99 16.40 -3.49
C THR A 90 -1.00 14.99 -4.09
N LEU A 91 -1.17 13.96 -3.25
CA LEU A 91 -1.29 12.55 -3.68
C LEU A 91 -2.67 12.25 -4.30
N LYS A 92 -3.62 13.18 -4.22
CA LYS A 92 -5.01 12.99 -4.66
C LYS A 92 -5.67 11.74 -4.07
N SER A 93 -5.30 11.41 -2.85
CA SER A 93 -5.74 10.21 -2.14
C SER A 93 -7.25 10.13 -2.03
N ARG A 94 -7.91 11.27 -1.76
CA ARG A 94 -9.38 11.35 -1.73
C ARG A 94 -10.01 10.92 -3.06
N LYS A 95 -9.43 11.31 -4.20
CA LYS A 95 -9.94 10.91 -5.51
C LYS A 95 -9.89 9.40 -5.71
N PHE A 96 -8.78 8.76 -5.30
CA PHE A 96 -8.67 7.31 -5.37
C PHE A 96 -9.62 6.61 -4.40
N LEU A 97 -9.68 7.06 -3.14
CA LEU A 97 -10.53 6.45 -2.11
C LEU A 97 -12.03 6.60 -2.41
N SER A 98 -12.47 7.76 -2.95
CA SER A 98 -13.85 7.91 -3.42
C SER A 98 -14.17 6.90 -4.50
N TRP A 99 -13.34 6.78 -5.53
CA TRP A 99 -13.52 5.76 -6.55
C TRP A 99 -13.52 4.34 -5.95
N LEU A 100 -12.60 4.07 -5.01
CA LEU A 100 -12.47 2.75 -4.38
C LEU A 100 -13.76 2.31 -3.67
N TYR A 101 -14.35 3.21 -2.89
CA TYR A 101 -15.56 2.90 -2.09
C TYR A 101 -16.88 3.10 -2.82
N ASP A 102 -16.92 3.93 -3.87
CA ASP A 102 -18.16 4.23 -4.57
C ASP A 102 -18.34 3.36 -5.82
N GLU A 103 -17.25 3.09 -6.57
CA GLU A 103 -17.33 2.55 -7.93
C GLU A 103 -16.59 1.23 -8.12
N SER A 104 -15.56 0.94 -7.31
CA SER A 104 -14.68 -0.20 -7.55
C SER A 104 -15.39 -1.56 -7.40
N PRO A 105 -14.87 -2.63 -8.01
CA PRO A 105 -15.43 -3.97 -7.85
C PRO A 105 -15.35 -4.54 -6.43
N VAL A 106 -14.55 -3.91 -5.56
CA VAL A 106 -14.35 -4.32 -4.16
C VAL A 106 -14.93 -3.36 -3.13
N ARG A 107 -15.71 -2.37 -3.56
CA ARG A 107 -16.25 -1.28 -2.73
C ARG A 107 -16.98 -1.71 -1.45
N ASN A 108 -17.52 -2.93 -1.43
CA ASN A 108 -18.29 -3.44 -0.31
C ASN A 108 -17.48 -4.26 0.70
N SER A 109 -16.20 -4.54 0.41
CA SER A 109 -15.37 -5.45 1.24
C SER A 109 -13.98 -4.94 1.53
N VAL A 110 -13.45 -4.04 0.70
CA VAL A 110 -12.07 -3.54 0.83
C VAL A 110 -11.91 -2.68 2.06
N VAL A 111 -10.76 -2.84 2.73
CA VAL A 111 -10.29 -1.94 3.80
C VAL A 111 -8.92 -1.39 3.45
N VAL A 112 -8.65 -0.16 3.90
CA VAL A 112 -7.37 0.51 3.69
C VAL A 112 -6.77 0.98 5.00
N ASN A 113 -5.44 1.05 5.05
CA ASN A 113 -4.73 1.64 6.17
C ASN A 113 -4.81 3.18 6.19
N ASP A 114 -4.10 3.79 7.12
CA ASP A 114 -4.11 5.24 7.38
C ASP A 114 -2.98 6.03 6.67
N ARG A 115 -2.25 5.42 5.71
CA ARG A 115 -1.06 6.00 5.08
C ARG A 115 -1.36 6.58 3.68
N TRP A 116 -2.17 7.62 3.62
CA TRP A 116 -2.61 8.25 2.37
C TRP A 116 -2.17 9.72 2.21
N GLY A 117 -1.30 10.17 3.10
CA GLY A 117 -0.70 11.50 3.20
C GLY A 117 -0.11 11.67 4.60
N TYR A 118 0.92 12.50 4.76
CA TYR A 118 1.61 12.63 6.06
C TYR A 118 0.68 13.06 7.20
N GLU A 119 -0.44 13.72 6.89
CA GLU A 119 -1.41 14.19 7.87
C GLU A 119 -2.50 13.16 8.23
N THR A 120 -2.58 12.04 7.49
CA THR A 120 -3.68 11.06 7.64
C THR A 120 -3.45 10.03 8.72
N ARG A 121 -2.21 9.80 9.13
CA ARG A 121 -1.85 8.78 10.12
C ARG A 121 -2.57 8.95 11.44
N SER A 122 -3.11 7.86 11.96
CA SER A 122 -3.93 7.79 13.19
C SER A 122 -5.14 8.73 13.19
N LYS A 123 -5.65 9.11 12.00
CA LYS A 123 -6.82 9.98 11.83
C LYS A 123 -7.82 9.46 10.83
N HIS A 124 -7.34 8.92 9.71
CA HIS A 124 -8.17 8.46 8.60
C HIS A 124 -7.71 7.07 8.16
N GLY A 125 -8.63 6.25 7.70
CA GLY A 125 -8.38 4.86 7.30
C GLY A 125 -9.31 3.91 8.06
N ASP A 126 -9.49 2.71 7.55
CA ASP A 126 -10.30 1.68 8.20
C ASP A 126 -9.55 1.03 9.37
N TYR A 127 -8.22 1.08 9.33
CA TYR A 127 -7.35 0.68 10.42
C TYR A 127 -6.10 1.56 10.46
N TYR A 128 -5.53 1.72 11.67
CA TYR A 128 -4.31 2.47 11.90
C TYR A 128 -3.09 1.58 11.83
N THR A 129 -1.94 2.16 11.53
CA THR A 129 -0.66 1.44 11.45
C THR A 129 0.38 2.03 12.38
N THR A 130 1.20 1.17 12.97
CA THR A 130 2.39 1.56 13.74
C THR A 130 3.62 0.82 13.24
N GLU A 131 4.80 1.43 13.46
CA GLU A 131 6.09 0.82 13.23
C GLU A 131 7.01 1.20 14.37
N TYR A 132 7.64 0.21 15.03
CA TYR A 132 8.62 0.40 16.10
C TYR A 132 8.16 1.24 17.30
N ASN A 133 7.07 1.98 17.22
CA ASN A 133 6.52 2.75 18.31
C ASN A 133 5.72 1.80 19.21
N LEU A 134 5.88 1.93 20.52
CA LEU A 134 5.04 1.17 21.45
C LEU A 134 3.60 1.66 21.33
N VAL A 135 2.66 0.73 21.18
CA VAL A 135 1.23 0.99 20.94
C VAL A 135 0.64 2.03 21.92
N HIS A 136 1.08 2.00 23.17
CA HIS A 136 0.60 2.87 24.25
C HIS A 136 1.45 4.12 24.47
N GLN A 137 2.47 4.38 23.65
CA GLN A 137 3.23 5.63 23.74
C GLN A 137 2.55 6.77 23.01
N LYS A 138 2.86 8.01 23.43
CA LYS A 138 2.28 9.25 22.88
C LYS A 138 2.44 9.38 21.36
N GLU A 139 3.45 8.75 20.80
CA GLU A 139 3.78 8.70 19.37
C GLU A 139 3.21 7.46 18.66
N GLY A 140 2.64 6.51 19.40
CA GLY A 140 1.92 5.35 18.89
C GLY A 140 0.42 5.60 18.76
N ILE A 141 -0.37 4.54 18.79
CA ILE A 141 -1.84 4.63 18.70
C ILE A 141 -2.45 5.29 19.94
N GLY A 142 -1.83 5.12 21.13
CA GLY A 142 -2.30 5.70 22.38
C GLY A 142 -3.77 5.40 22.67
N ASP A 143 -4.54 6.46 22.99
CA ASP A 143 -5.98 6.34 23.29
C ASP A 143 -6.85 5.90 22.11
N LYS A 144 -6.28 5.82 20.90
CA LYS A 144 -6.96 5.37 19.68
C LYS A 144 -6.93 3.86 19.49
N ALA A 145 -6.44 3.10 20.47
CA ALA A 145 -6.39 1.63 20.44
C ALA A 145 -7.78 0.97 20.36
N SER A 146 -8.86 1.73 20.55
CA SER A 146 -10.24 1.27 20.28
C SER A 146 -10.57 1.17 18.79
N HIS A 147 -9.83 1.84 17.92
CA HIS A 147 -9.91 1.70 16.46
C HIS A 147 -9.09 0.48 16.02
N PRO A 148 -9.49 -0.28 15.00
CA PRO A 148 -8.66 -1.36 14.46
C PRO A 148 -7.28 -0.85 14.09
N TRP A 149 -6.24 -1.63 14.38
CA TRP A 149 -4.86 -1.24 14.10
C TRP A 149 -3.99 -2.45 13.78
N GLU A 150 -2.91 -2.19 13.06
CA GLU A 150 -1.89 -3.14 12.67
C GLU A 150 -0.51 -2.64 13.11
N GLU A 151 0.34 -3.54 13.56
CA GLU A 151 1.73 -3.23 13.88
C GLU A 151 2.67 -3.91 12.90
N SER A 152 3.48 -3.12 12.20
CA SER A 152 4.57 -3.58 11.35
C SER A 152 5.88 -3.53 12.12
N ARG A 153 6.36 -4.68 12.57
CA ARG A 153 7.57 -4.79 13.41
C ARG A 153 8.43 -5.98 13.02
N GLY A 154 9.75 -5.79 13.03
CA GLY A 154 10.70 -6.90 12.98
C GLY A 154 10.61 -7.75 14.26
N ILE A 155 10.64 -9.08 14.12
CA ILE A 155 10.66 -10.01 15.26
C ILE A 155 12.03 -9.97 15.94
N GLY A 156 13.09 -9.73 15.17
CA GLY A 156 14.44 -9.65 15.65
C GLY A 156 14.96 -8.23 15.88
N THR A 157 16.28 -8.07 15.94
CA THR A 157 16.97 -6.79 16.11
C THR A 157 17.04 -5.99 14.81
N SER A 158 16.82 -6.64 13.66
CA SER A 158 16.71 -6.00 12.34
C SER A 158 15.31 -6.14 11.77
N TYR A 159 14.91 -5.19 10.90
CA TYR A 159 13.58 -5.22 10.26
C TYR A 159 13.43 -6.43 9.31
N GLY A 160 14.45 -6.68 8.51
CA GLY A 160 14.46 -7.78 7.57
C GLY A 160 15.21 -9.00 8.09
N TYR A 161 15.25 -10.07 7.30
CA TYR A 161 16.00 -11.26 7.61
C TYR A 161 17.49 -10.96 7.81
N ASN A 162 18.03 -11.36 8.93
CA ASN A 162 19.45 -11.29 9.25
C ASN A 162 19.97 -12.66 9.68
N ARG A 163 20.81 -13.29 8.84
CA ARG A 163 21.39 -14.62 9.13
C ARG A 163 22.29 -14.67 10.37
N PHE A 164 22.76 -13.53 10.84
CA PHE A 164 23.63 -13.43 12.01
C PHE A 164 22.90 -13.10 13.30
N GLU A 165 21.58 -12.93 13.22
CA GLU A 165 20.75 -12.67 14.38
C GLU A 165 20.67 -13.94 15.24
N ARG A 166 20.95 -13.77 16.53
CA ARG A 166 20.81 -14.87 17.50
C ARG A 166 19.42 -14.78 18.13
N ALA A 167 18.72 -15.90 18.10
CA ALA A 167 17.43 -16.05 18.77
C ALA A 167 17.59 -15.93 20.28
#